data_e0f66cf1ce431918aacbfbf918b97449
#
_entry.id   e0f66cf1ce431918aacbfbf918b97449
#
_cell.length_a   1.000
_cell.length_b   1.000
_cell.length_c   1.000
_cell.angle_alpha   90.00
_cell.angle_beta   90.00
_cell.angle_gamma   90.00
#
_symmetry.space_group_name_H-M   'P 1'
#
loop_
_entity.id
_entity.type
_entity.pdbx_description
1 polymer ?
#
loop_
_entity_poly.entity_id
_entity_poly.type
_entity_poly.pdbx_seq_one_letter_code
_entity_poly.pdbx_strand_id
1 'polypeptide(L)'
;TDKYGRYSVFMADMFFFVISAIAAGLAPNVWVLIGARFLMGIGVGIDLPVAMSYLAEFSRFAGKGNKAARLAAWCPMWYAASTVCFLIIFGLYFLLPQEHLDWLWRASLLFGAVPALLIIAVRSRFMNESPLWAANQGDLTSAVRILRDSWGIHAHEVPAAKPAPAPKVSFRVLFEKPYRERTIVAGVMNICISFEYTAIAFFLPSILAQFLGAGVFETISASLGLNALFAFTGGLLGMHLAWKYPSRHVAIAGFALQFVALIVLALVGQPHAT
;
A
#
# COMPACT_ATOMS: atom_id res chain seq x y z
N THR A 1 13.32 -5.98 -8.91
CA THR A 1 13.11 -4.75 -9.71
C THR A 1 14.34 -4.38 -10.52
N ASP A 2 15.55 -4.40 -9.92
CA ASP A 2 16.77 -3.94 -10.58
C ASP A 2 17.18 -4.77 -11.80
N LYS A 3 16.83 -6.07 -11.81
CA LYS A 3 17.13 -6.99 -12.91
C LYS A 3 16.07 -6.95 -14.01
N TYR A 4 14.79 -6.91 -13.64
CA TYR A 4 13.66 -7.10 -14.57
C TYR A 4 12.92 -5.83 -14.93
N GLY A 5 13.29 -4.70 -14.34
CA GLY A 5 12.58 -3.42 -14.48
C GLY A 5 11.41 -3.28 -13.49
N ARG A 6 10.98 -2.03 -13.33
CA ARG A 6 9.87 -1.70 -12.41
C ARG A 6 8.53 -2.07 -13.03
N TYR A 7 8.36 -1.79 -14.33
CA TYR A 7 7.14 -2.09 -15.08
C TYR A 7 6.81 -3.58 -15.08
N SER A 8 7.79 -4.43 -15.41
CA SER A 8 7.59 -5.89 -15.49
C SER A 8 7.20 -6.50 -14.16
N VAL A 9 7.82 -6.05 -13.07
CA VAL A 9 7.52 -6.52 -11.71
C VAL A 9 6.13 -6.03 -11.27
N PHE A 10 5.77 -4.79 -11.57
CA PHE A 10 4.44 -4.24 -11.30
C PHE A 10 3.32 -4.92 -12.10
N MET A 11 3.60 -5.43 -13.27
CA MET A 11 2.61 -6.20 -14.02
C MET A 11 2.45 -7.60 -13.44
N ALA A 12 3.55 -8.22 -13.01
CA ALA A 12 3.54 -9.55 -12.42
C ALA A 12 2.77 -9.59 -11.09
N ASP A 13 2.94 -8.58 -10.22
CA ASP A 13 2.23 -8.53 -8.93
C ASP A 13 0.72 -8.43 -9.10
N MET A 14 0.22 -7.66 -10.08
CA MET A 14 -1.20 -7.55 -10.37
C MET A 14 -1.84 -8.86 -10.78
N PHE A 15 -1.11 -9.73 -11.50
CA PHE A 15 -1.60 -11.08 -11.81
C PHE A 15 -1.79 -11.92 -10.54
N PHE A 16 -0.88 -11.80 -9.56
CA PHE A 16 -1.07 -12.45 -8.26
C PHE A 16 -2.34 -11.96 -7.57
N PHE A 17 -2.65 -10.66 -7.61
CA PHE A 17 -3.88 -10.11 -7.05
C PHE A 17 -5.14 -10.64 -7.75
N VAL A 18 -5.17 -10.66 -9.08
CA VAL A 18 -6.33 -11.17 -9.84
C VAL A 18 -6.55 -12.65 -9.55
N ILE A 19 -5.52 -13.47 -9.67
CA ILE A 19 -5.62 -14.93 -9.45
C ILE A 19 -6.04 -15.20 -8.01
N SER A 20 -5.44 -14.53 -7.04
CA SER A 20 -5.75 -14.75 -5.63
C SER A 20 -7.15 -14.29 -5.25
N ALA A 21 -7.64 -13.18 -5.82
CA ALA A 21 -9.00 -12.69 -5.57
C ALA A 21 -10.05 -13.69 -6.12
N ILE A 22 -9.85 -14.19 -7.34
CA ILE A 22 -10.73 -15.19 -7.94
C ILE A 22 -10.68 -16.50 -7.16
N ALA A 23 -9.47 -17.00 -6.85
CA ALA A 23 -9.30 -18.24 -6.09
C ALA A 23 -9.90 -18.14 -4.68
N ALA A 24 -9.77 -16.99 -4.02
CA ALA A 24 -10.35 -16.77 -2.69
C ALA A 24 -11.88 -16.70 -2.73
N GLY A 25 -12.46 -15.98 -3.70
CA GLY A 25 -13.91 -15.86 -3.83
C GLY A 25 -14.60 -17.16 -4.23
N LEU A 26 -13.92 -18.01 -5.02
CA LEU A 26 -14.42 -19.33 -5.45
C LEU A 26 -13.97 -20.47 -4.52
N ALA A 27 -13.29 -20.19 -3.41
CA ALA A 27 -12.73 -21.19 -2.54
C ALA A 27 -13.81 -22.18 -2.03
N PRO A 28 -13.70 -23.51 -2.31
CA PRO A 28 -14.64 -24.49 -1.84
C PRO A 28 -14.47 -24.86 -0.36
N ASN A 29 -13.27 -24.61 0.18
CA ASN A 29 -12.92 -24.92 1.56
C ASN A 29 -11.88 -23.93 2.10
N VAL A 30 -11.65 -23.99 3.41
CA VAL A 30 -10.73 -23.08 4.12
C VAL A 30 -9.27 -23.22 3.66
N TRP A 31 -8.83 -24.39 3.24
CA TRP A 31 -7.45 -24.62 2.82
C TRP A 31 -7.14 -23.92 1.50
N VAL A 32 -8.08 -23.94 0.55
CA VAL A 32 -7.96 -23.18 -0.70
C VAL A 32 -7.99 -21.68 -0.42
N LEU A 33 -8.83 -21.23 0.51
CA LEU A 33 -8.87 -19.83 0.92
C LEU A 33 -7.54 -19.41 1.54
N ILE A 34 -6.93 -20.22 2.42
CA ILE A 34 -5.60 -19.94 3.00
C ILE A 34 -4.53 -19.86 1.90
N GLY A 35 -4.54 -20.81 0.95
CA GLY A 35 -3.62 -20.81 -0.18
C GLY A 35 -3.76 -19.57 -1.06
N ALA A 36 -4.99 -19.16 -1.36
CA ALA A 36 -5.27 -17.93 -2.10
C ALA A 36 -4.81 -16.66 -1.35
N ARG A 37 -5.01 -16.61 -0.03
CA ARG A 37 -4.52 -15.51 0.82
C ARG A 37 -2.99 -15.46 0.90
N PHE A 38 -2.34 -16.61 0.95
CA PHE A 38 -0.88 -16.69 0.86
C PHE A 38 -0.36 -16.13 -0.47
N LEU A 39 -1.00 -16.52 -1.58
CA LEU A 39 -0.67 -16.00 -2.91
C LEU A 39 -0.85 -14.47 -3.00
N MET A 40 -1.93 -13.95 -2.43
CA MET A 40 -2.17 -12.51 -2.30
C MET A 40 -1.06 -11.82 -1.49
N GLY A 41 -0.61 -12.45 -0.40
CA GLY A 41 0.49 -11.95 0.43
C GLY A 41 1.80 -11.80 -0.35
N ILE A 42 2.09 -12.72 -1.28
CA ILE A 42 3.23 -12.61 -2.19
C ILE A 42 3.07 -11.36 -3.07
N GLY A 43 1.89 -11.14 -3.67
CA GLY A 43 1.60 -9.95 -4.47
C GLY A 43 1.83 -8.66 -3.68
N VAL A 44 1.24 -8.52 -2.48
CA VAL A 44 1.43 -7.36 -1.59
C VAL A 44 2.90 -7.15 -1.24
N GLY A 45 3.63 -8.24 -0.94
CA GLY A 45 5.06 -8.19 -0.61
C GLY A 45 5.94 -7.71 -1.76
N ILE A 46 5.51 -7.92 -3.00
CA ILE A 46 6.20 -7.42 -4.20
C ILE A 46 5.81 -5.96 -4.48
N ASP A 47 4.51 -5.63 -4.44
CA ASP A 47 3.98 -4.32 -4.85
C ASP A 47 4.55 -3.17 -4.01
N LEU A 48 4.51 -3.26 -2.68
CA LEU A 48 4.92 -2.17 -1.79
C LEU A 48 6.36 -1.67 -2.03
N PRO A 49 7.41 -2.53 -2.05
CA PRO A 49 8.77 -2.07 -2.32
C PRO A 49 8.95 -1.48 -3.71
N VAL A 50 8.25 -2.03 -4.71
CA VAL A 50 8.31 -1.56 -6.10
C VAL A 50 7.65 -0.20 -6.23
N ALA A 51 6.44 -0.04 -5.66
CA ALA A 51 5.71 1.23 -5.65
C ALA A 51 6.49 2.34 -4.98
N MET A 52 7.09 2.05 -3.81
CA MET A 52 7.89 3.05 -3.08
C MET A 52 9.17 3.41 -3.82
N SER A 53 9.85 2.44 -4.44
CA SER A 53 11.04 2.69 -5.26
C SER A 53 10.70 3.56 -6.47
N TYR A 54 9.64 3.21 -7.19
CA TYR A 54 9.15 3.95 -8.34
C TYR A 54 8.78 5.39 -7.97
N LEU A 55 7.98 5.57 -6.92
CA LEU A 55 7.60 6.89 -6.42
C LEU A 55 8.82 7.71 -5.97
N ALA A 56 9.81 7.08 -5.34
CA ALA A 56 11.03 7.74 -4.91
C ALA A 56 11.90 8.20 -6.10
N GLU A 57 11.99 7.40 -7.15
CA GLU A 57 12.72 7.75 -8.38
C GLU A 57 12.03 8.93 -9.10
N PHE A 58 10.73 8.83 -9.33
CA PHE A 58 9.97 9.86 -10.02
C PHE A 58 9.84 11.16 -9.21
N SER A 59 9.86 11.09 -7.87
CA SER A 59 9.84 12.29 -7.03
C SER A 59 11.07 13.22 -7.24
N ARG A 60 12.16 12.70 -7.83
CA ARG A 60 13.35 13.48 -8.17
C ARG A 60 13.10 14.41 -9.35
N PHE A 61 12.26 14.02 -10.29
CA PHE A 61 11.96 14.78 -11.50
C PHE A 61 10.81 15.78 -11.32
N ALA A 62 10.00 15.63 -10.29
CA ALA A 62 8.80 16.42 -10.09
C ALA A 62 9.03 17.86 -9.53
N GLY A 63 10.22 18.44 -9.73
CA GLY A 63 10.51 19.84 -9.40
C GLY A 63 10.70 20.12 -7.90
N LYS A 64 10.68 21.40 -7.52
CA LYS A 64 10.84 21.86 -6.13
C LYS A 64 9.68 21.37 -5.26
N GLY A 65 9.96 20.64 -4.19
CA GLY A 65 8.97 20.17 -3.23
C GLY A 65 9.54 19.18 -2.21
N ASN A 66 8.81 18.98 -1.11
CA ASN A 66 9.24 18.07 -0.04
C ASN A 66 9.06 16.61 -0.46
N LYS A 67 10.17 15.90 -0.65
CA LYS A 67 10.19 14.48 -1.00
C LYS A 67 9.42 13.61 0.00
N ALA A 68 9.52 13.93 1.29
CA ALA A 68 8.84 13.17 2.35
C ALA A 68 7.32 13.27 2.20
N ALA A 69 6.77 14.46 1.91
CA ALA A 69 5.33 14.63 1.71
C ALA A 69 4.83 13.89 0.47
N ARG A 70 5.61 13.86 -0.62
CA ARG A 70 5.25 13.08 -1.82
C ARG A 70 5.23 11.59 -1.55
N LEU A 71 6.22 11.09 -0.81
CA LEU A 71 6.24 9.71 -0.39
C LEU A 71 5.10 9.39 0.59
N ALA A 72 4.71 10.34 1.45
CA ALA A 72 3.61 10.16 2.38
C ALA A 72 2.23 10.15 1.70
N ALA A 73 2.11 10.59 0.43
CA ALA A 73 0.84 10.61 -0.30
C ALA A 73 0.21 9.22 -0.49
N TRP A 74 1.00 8.13 -0.40
CA TRP A 74 0.45 6.78 -0.46
C TRP A 74 -0.51 6.49 0.69
N CYS A 75 -0.29 7.08 1.86
CA CYS A 75 -1.08 6.84 3.06
C CYS A 75 -2.56 7.26 2.90
N PRO A 76 -2.92 8.51 2.54
CA PRO A 76 -4.30 8.86 2.27
C PRO A 76 -4.90 8.07 1.10
N MET A 77 -4.11 7.70 0.07
CA MET A 77 -4.61 6.86 -1.03
C MET A 77 -4.96 5.44 -0.56
N TRP A 78 -4.21 4.89 0.38
CA TRP A 78 -4.53 3.62 1.02
C TRP A 78 -5.91 3.67 1.71
N TYR A 79 -6.17 4.71 2.49
CA TYR A 79 -7.45 4.87 3.17
C TYR A 79 -8.59 5.22 2.22
N ALA A 80 -8.32 5.95 1.15
CA ALA A 80 -9.29 6.18 0.08
C ALA A 80 -9.71 4.84 -0.56
N ALA A 81 -8.74 3.98 -0.90
CA ALA A 81 -9.02 2.65 -1.44
C ALA A 81 -9.80 1.77 -0.44
N SER A 82 -9.45 1.81 0.85
CA SER A 82 -10.21 1.12 1.90
C SER A 82 -11.63 1.62 2.01
N THR A 83 -11.86 2.93 1.93
CA THR A 83 -13.20 3.54 1.93
C THR A 83 -14.02 3.06 0.73
N VAL A 84 -13.42 3.04 -0.47
CA VAL A 84 -14.08 2.51 -1.68
C VAL A 84 -14.41 1.02 -1.52
N CYS A 85 -13.52 0.23 -0.91
CA CYS A 85 -13.76 -1.17 -0.62
C CYS A 85 -15.01 -1.35 0.28
N PHE A 86 -15.11 -0.58 1.38
CA PHE A 86 -16.29 -0.63 2.25
C PHE A 86 -17.56 -0.12 1.55
N LEU A 87 -17.46 0.88 0.67
CA LEU A 87 -18.60 1.32 -0.17
C LEU A 87 -19.09 0.20 -1.08
N ILE A 88 -18.20 -0.55 -1.67
CA ILE A 88 -18.53 -1.70 -2.52
C ILE A 88 -19.22 -2.80 -1.70
N ILE A 89 -18.68 -3.14 -0.53
CA ILE A 89 -19.30 -4.13 0.37
C ILE A 89 -20.68 -3.66 0.80
N PHE A 90 -20.83 -2.37 1.14
CA PHE A 90 -22.11 -1.76 1.48
C PHE A 90 -23.10 -1.85 0.30
N GLY A 91 -22.66 -1.53 -0.92
CA GLY A 91 -23.48 -1.69 -2.12
C GLY A 91 -23.88 -3.13 -2.38
N LEU A 92 -22.97 -4.10 -2.23
CA LEU A 92 -23.23 -5.52 -2.39
C LEU A 92 -24.23 -6.04 -1.34
N TYR A 93 -24.21 -5.50 -0.14
CA TYR A 93 -25.17 -5.83 0.91
C TYR A 93 -26.62 -5.52 0.49
N PHE A 94 -26.84 -4.43 -0.25
CA PHE A 94 -28.18 -4.09 -0.76
C PHE A 94 -28.54 -4.82 -2.05
N LEU A 95 -27.55 -5.21 -2.85
CA LEU A 95 -27.77 -5.92 -4.10
C LEU A 95 -28.05 -7.40 -3.90
N LEU A 96 -27.52 -8.00 -2.84
CA LEU A 96 -27.71 -9.41 -2.54
C LEU A 96 -29.05 -9.62 -1.81
N PRO A 97 -29.85 -10.63 -2.22
CA PRO A 97 -31.03 -11.05 -1.47
C PRO A 97 -30.65 -11.46 -0.03
N GLN A 98 -31.52 -11.15 0.93
CA GLN A 98 -31.27 -11.46 2.35
C GLN A 98 -31.02 -12.95 2.62
N GLU A 99 -31.60 -13.82 1.80
CA GLU A 99 -31.40 -15.27 1.86
C GLU A 99 -30.00 -15.71 1.45
N HIS A 100 -29.23 -14.83 0.76
CA HIS A 100 -27.92 -15.12 0.21
C HIS A 100 -26.82 -14.23 0.79
N LEU A 101 -27.00 -13.63 1.95
CA LEU A 101 -25.97 -12.82 2.61
C LEU A 101 -24.70 -13.61 2.94
N ASP A 102 -24.77 -14.94 3.02
CA ASP A 102 -23.60 -15.80 3.16
C ASP A 102 -22.60 -15.66 1.99
N TRP A 103 -23.09 -15.21 0.83
CA TRP A 103 -22.27 -14.96 -0.34
C TRP A 103 -21.60 -13.59 -0.35
N LEU A 104 -21.95 -12.69 0.59
CA LEU A 104 -21.42 -11.33 0.63
C LEU A 104 -19.87 -11.30 0.67
N TRP A 105 -19.27 -12.13 1.50
CA TRP A 105 -17.82 -12.21 1.59
C TRP A 105 -17.18 -12.76 0.31
N ARG A 106 -17.81 -13.74 -0.37
CA ARG A 106 -17.33 -14.28 -1.65
C ARG A 106 -17.43 -13.24 -2.76
N ALA A 107 -18.56 -12.56 -2.88
CA ALA A 107 -18.79 -11.49 -3.83
C ALA A 107 -17.78 -10.34 -3.63
N SER A 108 -17.53 -9.97 -2.38
CA SER A 108 -16.54 -8.94 -2.03
C SER A 108 -15.12 -9.33 -2.46
N LEU A 109 -14.72 -10.59 -2.26
CA LEU A 109 -13.39 -11.07 -2.68
C LEU A 109 -13.27 -11.15 -4.21
N LEU A 110 -14.31 -11.66 -4.89
CA LEU A 110 -14.36 -11.70 -6.36
C LEU A 110 -14.29 -10.29 -6.96
N PHE A 111 -15.02 -9.34 -6.36
CA PHE A 111 -14.99 -7.95 -6.80
C PHE A 111 -13.58 -7.35 -6.70
N GLY A 112 -12.73 -7.84 -5.79
CA GLY A 112 -11.33 -7.44 -5.67
C GLY A 112 -10.50 -7.67 -6.96
N ALA A 113 -10.91 -8.58 -7.83
CA ALA A 113 -10.28 -8.77 -9.12
C ALA A 113 -10.52 -7.60 -10.10
N VAL A 114 -11.65 -6.88 -9.96
CA VAL A 114 -12.05 -5.80 -10.88
C VAL A 114 -11.06 -4.62 -10.83
N PRO A 115 -10.74 -4.02 -9.65
CA PRO A 115 -9.76 -2.96 -9.58
C PRO A 115 -8.37 -3.43 -10.00
N ALA A 116 -7.98 -4.68 -9.73
CA ALA A 116 -6.69 -5.22 -10.18
C ALA A 116 -6.61 -5.30 -11.70
N LEU A 117 -7.66 -5.78 -12.39
CA LEU A 117 -7.75 -5.77 -13.86
C LEU A 117 -7.74 -4.35 -14.42
N LEU A 118 -8.46 -3.41 -13.79
CA LEU A 118 -8.44 -2.00 -14.18
C LEU A 118 -7.03 -1.41 -14.07
N ILE A 119 -6.32 -1.70 -12.99
CA ILE A 119 -4.94 -1.24 -12.80
C ILE A 119 -4.02 -1.86 -13.85
N ILE A 120 -4.17 -3.14 -14.21
CA ILE A 120 -3.43 -3.76 -15.31
C ILE A 120 -3.66 -2.99 -16.61
N ALA A 121 -4.92 -2.68 -16.94
CA ALA A 121 -5.26 -1.94 -18.16
C ALA A 121 -4.68 -0.52 -18.15
N VAL A 122 -4.77 0.20 -17.04
CA VAL A 122 -4.19 1.54 -16.88
C VAL A 122 -2.66 1.50 -16.95
N ARG A 123 -2.02 0.59 -16.23
CA ARG A 123 -0.56 0.46 -16.23
C ARG A 123 -0.03 0.08 -17.62
N SER A 124 -0.67 -0.87 -18.32
CA SER A 124 -0.25 -1.28 -19.65
C SER A 124 -0.33 -0.16 -20.69
N ARG A 125 -1.23 0.80 -20.49
CA ARG A 125 -1.45 1.91 -21.42
C ARG A 125 -0.59 3.14 -21.12
N PHE A 126 -0.39 3.46 -19.84
CA PHE A 126 0.14 4.75 -19.41
C PHE A 126 1.46 4.67 -18.64
N MET A 127 1.86 3.51 -18.17
CA MET A 127 3.06 3.38 -17.37
C MET A 127 4.28 3.10 -18.24
N ASN A 128 5.30 3.92 -18.08
CA ASN A 128 6.60 3.72 -18.70
C ASN A 128 7.58 3.12 -17.67
N GLU A 129 8.65 2.50 -18.17
CA GLU A 129 9.75 2.02 -17.32
C GLU A 129 10.49 3.20 -16.67
N SER A 130 11.23 2.94 -15.61
CA SER A 130 12.04 3.95 -14.94
C SER A 130 13.19 4.42 -15.84
N PRO A 131 13.35 5.76 -16.07
CA PRO A 131 14.48 6.26 -16.84
C PRO A 131 15.83 5.98 -16.16
N LEU A 132 15.86 5.92 -14.83
CA LEU A 132 17.07 5.56 -14.09
C LEU A 132 17.44 4.09 -14.27
N TRP A 133 16.45 3.20 -14.34
CA TRP A 133 16.69 1.80 -14.62
C TRP A 133 17.22 1.60 -16.04
N ALA A 134 16.62 2.24 -17.05
CA ALA A 134 17.08 2.17 -18.42
C ALA A 134 18.53 2.68 -18.55
N ALA A 135 18.85 3.80 -17.90
CA ALA A 135 20.22 4.33 -17.88
C ALA A 135 21.21 3.36 -17.20
N ASN A 136 20.82 2.72 -16.10
CA ASN A 136 21.66 1.73 -15.42
C ASN A 136 21.90 0.44 -16.22
N GLN A 137 20.98 0.11 -17.14
CA GLN A 137 21.16 -0.98 -18.11
C GLN A 137 22.02 -0.58 -19.30
N GLY A 138 22.41 0.69 -19.40
CA GLY A 138 23.19 1.22 -20.51
C GLY A 138 22.35 1.69 -21.70
N ASP A 139 21.01 1.63 -21.60
CA ASP A 139 20.10 2.11 -22.65
C ASP A 139 19.76 3.59 -22.41
N LEU A 140 20.72 4.44 -22.78
CA LEU A 140 20.58 5.89 -22.63
C LEU A 140 19.51 6.46 -23.56
N THR A 141 19.32 5.88 -24.75
CA THR A 141 18.34 6.31 -25.72
C THR A 141 16.92 6.17 -25.18
N SER A 142 16.61 5.01 -24.59
CA SER A 142 15.33 4.79 -23.93
C SER A 142 15.17 5.69 -22.70
N ALA A 143 16.20 5.90 -21.90
CA ALA A 143 16.16 6.79 -20.75
C ALA A 143 15.80 8.23 -21.13
N VAL A 144 16.45 8.78 -22.18
CA VAL A 144 16.19 10.13 -22.71
C VAL A 144 14.77 10.22 -23.27
N ARG A 145 14.32 9.22 -24.01
CA ARG A 145 12.95 9.15 -24.56
C ARG A 145 11.90 9.18 -23.43
N ILE A 146 12.07 8.36 -22.39
CA ILE A 146 11.14 8.30 -21.24
C ILE A 146 11.11 9.65 -20.52
N LEU A 147 12.27 10.32 -20.30
CA LEU A 147 12.33 11.64 -19.67
C LEU A 147 11.57 12.69 -20.49
N ARG A 148 11.73 12.67 -21.83
CA ARG A 148 11.02 13.59 -22.70
C ARG A 148 9.52 13.34 -22.73
N ASP A 149 9.11 12.08 -22.93
CA ASP A 149 7.71 11.72 -23.16
C ASP A 149 6.87 11.79 -21.87
N SER A 150 7.48 11.46 -20.69
CA SER A 150 6.78 11.47 -19.41
C SER A 150 6.91 12.79 -18.64
N TRP A 151 7.96 13.58 -18.88
CA TRP A 151 8.31 14.74 -18.04
C TRP A 151 8.58 16.01 -18.83
N GLY A 152 8.60 15.96 -20.15
CA GLY A 152 8.98 17.09 -21.00
C GLY A 152 10.44 17.54 -20.79
N ILE A 153 11.29 16.70 -20.20
CA ILE A 153 12.69 17.01 -19.93
C ILE A 153 13.51 16.66 -21.16
N HIS A 154 14.07 17.66 -21.80
CA HIS A 154 15.01 17.48 -22.92
C HIS A 154 16.40 17.20 -22.36
N ALA A 155 16.71 15.91 -22.16
CA ALA A 155 18.05 15.46 -21.80
C ALA A 155 18.83 15.14 -23.08
N HIS A 156 20.14 15.36 -23.06
CA HIS A 156 21.04 14.97 -24.14
C HIS A 156 21.89 13.78 -23.69
N GLU A 157 22.10 12.83 -24.60
CA GLU A 157 23.07 11.76 -24.36
C GLU A 157 24.47 12.36 -24.31
N VAL A 158 25.12 12.31 -23.15
CA VAL A 158 26.53 12.57 -23.07
C VAL A 158 27.23 11.22 -23.23
N PRO A 159 28.12 11.05 -24.23
CA PRO A 159 28.90 9.84 -24.38
C PRO A 159 29.83 9.72 -23.18
N ALA A 160 29.33 9.16 -22.10
CA ALA A 160 30.16 8.81 -20.96
C ALA A 160 30.82 7.45 -21.26
N ALA A 161 32.05 7.28 -20.84
CA ALA A 161 32.72 5.98 -20.81
C ALA A 161 31.71 4.98 -20.19
N LYS A 162 31.57 3.78 -20.81
CA LYS A 162 30.65 2.74 -20.36
C LYS A 162 30.58 2.75 -18.84
N PRO A 163 29.39 2.95 -18.23
CA PRO A 163 29.28 2.93 -16.79
C PRO A 163 29.87 1.61 -16.30
N ALA A 164 30.79 1.70 -15.36
CA ALA A 164 31.31 0.50 -14.72
C ALA A 164 30.12 -0.30 -14.20
N PRO A 165 30.08 -1.63 -14.39
CA PRO A 165 28.98 -2.44 -13.94
C PRO A 165 28.71 -2.12 -12.47
N ALA A 166 27.46 -1.73 -12.16
CA ALA A 166 27.09 -1.35 -10.81
C ALA A 166 27.51 -2.48 -9.85
N PRO A 167 28.26 -2.20 -8.79
CA PRO A 167 28.74 -3.20 -7.88
C PRO A 167 27.53 -3.98 -7.36
N LYS A 168 27.59 -5.32 -7.41
CA LYS A 168 26.53 -6.19 -6.84
C LYS A 168 26.49 -5.92 -5.35
N VAL A 169 25.60 -5.07 -4.92
CA VAL A 169 25.42 -4.71 -3.51
C VAL A 169 24.70 -5.87 -2.80
N SER A 170 25.39 -6.53 -1.90
CA SER A 170 24.81 -7.58 -1.05
C SER A 170 23.90 -6.93 0.02
N PHE A 171 22.83 -7.63 0.42
CA PHE A 171 22.00 -7.25 1.57
C PHE A 171 22.79 -7.03 2.86
N ARG A 172 23.98 -7.64 3.00
CA ARG A 172 24.86 -7.45 4.16
C ARG A 172 25.28 -6.00 4.36
N VAL A 173 25.37 -5.20 3.30
CA VAL A 173 25.71 -3.76 3.37
C VAL A 173 24.72 -2.97 4.23
N LEU A 174 23.45 -3.37 4.28
CA LEU A 174 22.45 -2.72 5.13
C LEU A 174 22.76 -2.86 6.63
N PHE A 175 23.54 -3.87 7.02
CA PHE A 175 23.94 -4.14 8.41
C PHE A 175 25.39 -3.71 8.70
N GLU A 176 26.08 -3.13 7.74
CA GLU A 176 27.40 -2.51 7.93
C GLU A 176 27.27 -1.05 8.34
N LYS A 177 28.31 -0.53 9.05
CA LYS A 177 28.42 0.92 9.28
C LYS A 177 28.62 1.63 7.93
N PRO A 178 27.93 2.73 7.62
CA PRO A 178 27.09 3.58 8.49
C PRO A 178 25.58 3.30 8.43
N TYR A 179 25.11 2.23 7.76
CA TYR A 179 23.70 1.99 7.49
C TYR A 179 22.97 1.24 8.60
N ARG A 180 23.68 0.47 9.40
CA ARG A 180 23.15 -0.47 10.39
C ARG A 180 22.10 0.15 11.33
N GLU A 181 22.42 1.28 11.95
CA GLU A 181 21.51 1.92 12.91
C GLU A 181 20.21 2.36 12.24
N ARG A 182 20.32 2.96 11.06
CA ARG A 182 19.16 3.42 10.27
C ARG A 182 18.28 2.24 9.83
N THR A 183 18.91 1.14 9.42
CA THR A 183 18.21 -0.08 9.00
C THR A 183 17.47 -0.71 10.18
N ILE A 184 18.09 -0.81 11.35
CA ILE A 184 17.46 -1.35 12.56
C ILE A 184 16.29 -0.48 12.99
N VAL A 185 16.48 0.85 13.09
CA VAL A 185 15.40 1.77 13.49
C VAL A 185 14.23 1.69 12.51
N ALA A 186 14.49 1.73 11.20
CA ALA A 186 13.45 1.61 10.19
C ALA A 186 12.72 0.27 10.27
N GLY A 187 13.46 -0.82 10.49
CA GLY A 187 12.88 -2.16 10.66
C GLY A 187 11.97 -2.25 11.88
N VAL A 188 12.42 -1.80 13.04
CA VAL A 188 11.63 -1.78 14.28
C VAL A 188 10.37 -0.93 14.12
N MET A 189 10.50 0.29 13.57
CA MET A 189 9.34 1.15 13.31
C MET A 189 8.32 0.46 12.39
N ASN A 190 8.79 -0.18 11.32
CA ASN A 190 7.90 -0.86 10.37
C ASN A 190 7.20 -2.06 11.01
N ILE A 191 7.90 -2.83 11.85
CA ILE A 191 7.30 -3.94 12.61
C ILE A 191 6.21 -3.41 13.56
N CYS A 192 6.47 -2.34 14.32
CA CYS A 192 5.49 -1.76 15.24
C CYS A 192 4.24 -1.26 14.51
N ILE A 193 4.42 -0.51 13.41
CA ILE A 193 3.30 -0.02 12.60
C ILE A 193 2.50 -1.17 12.00
N SER A 194 3.17 -2.18 11.44
CA SER A 194 2.50 -3.31 10.82
C SER A 194 1.73 -4.15 11.83
N PHE A 195 2.30 -4.35 13.02
CA PHE A 195 1.64 -5.09 14.09
C PHE A 195 0.36 -4.38 14.54
N GLU A 196 0.44 -3.09 14.83
CA GLU A 196 -0.69 -2.29 15.27
C GLU A 196 -1.77 -2.19 14.18
N TYR A 197 -1.36 -1.85 12.94
CA TYR A 197 -2.29 -1.77 11.82
C TYR A 197 -3.05 -3.08 11.60
N THR A 198 -2.35 -4.21 11.66
CA THR A 198 -2.97 -5.52 11.50
C THR A 198 -3.94 -5.83 12.63
N ALA A 199 -3.54 -5.53 13.88
CA ALA A 199 -4.37 -5.79 15.06
C ALA A 199 -5.65 -4.95 15.09
N ILE A 200 -5.61 -3.70 14.66
CA ILE A 200 -6.76 -2.80 14.71
C ILE A 200 -7.56 -2.82 13.39
N ALA A 201 -6.91 -2.56 12.25
CA ALA A 201 -7.62 -2.34 11.00
C ALA A 201 -8.30 -3.61 10.46
N PHE A 202 -7.64 -4.77 10.55
CA PHE A 202 -8.25 -6.03 10.09
C PHE A 202 -9.32 -6.56 11.02
N PHE A 203 -9.21 -6.31 12.32
CA PHE A 203 -10.20 -6.75 13.31
C PHE A 203 -11.25 -5.67 13.62
N LEU A 204 -11.17 -4.48 13.01
CA LEU A 204 -12.10 -3.38 13.25
C LEU A 204 -13.57 -3.80 13.13
N PRO A 205 -14.03 -4.51 12.10
CA PRO A 205 -15.42 -4.95 12.02
C PRO A 205 -15.82 -5.87 13.18
N SER A 206 -14.93 -6.78 13.58
CA SER A 206 -15.18 -7.70 14.71
C SER A 206 -15.23 -6.95 16.04
N ILE A 207 -14.35 -5.98 16.24
CA ILE A 207 -14.34 -5.10 17.40
C ILE A 207 -15.65 -4.31 17.47
N LEU A 208 -16.07 -3.69 16.36
CA LEU A 208 -17.30 -2.92 16.30
C LEU A 208 -18.54 -3.79 16.58
N ALA A 209 -18.60 -5.00 16.00
CA ALA A 209 -19.69 -5.92 16.24
C ALA A 209 -19.79 -6.28 17.73
N GLN A 210 -18.68 -6.48 18.42
CA GLN A 210 -18.63 -6.79 19.83
C GLN A 210 -19.04 -5.61 20.73
N PHE A 211 -18.56 -4.40 20.41
CA PHE A 211 -18.85 -3.20 21.20
C PHE A 211 -20.28 -2.67 21.01
N LEU A 212 -20.78 -2.73 19.78
CA LEU A 212 -22.10 -2.18 19.44
C LEU A 212 -23.22 -3.22 19.60
N GLY A 213 -22.88 -4.50 19.78
CA GLY A 213 -23.86 -5.60 19.69
C GLY A 213 -24.55 -5.62 18.32
N ALA A 214 -23.85 -5.13 17.29
CA ALA A 214 -24.42 -4.68 16.04
C ALA A 214 -24.54 -5.82 15.03
N GLY A 215 -25.57 -5.75 14.18
CA GLY A 215 -25.72 -6.62 13.04
C GLY A 215 -24.71 -6.32 11.92
N VAL A 216 -24.85 -7.06 10.82
CA VAL A 216 -23.95 -6.92 9.66
C VAL A 216 -24.00 -5.51 9.07
N PHE A 217 -25.19 -4.94 8.95
CA PHE A 217 -25.41 -3.61 8.37
C PHE A 217 -24.71 -2.50 9.18
N GLU A 218 -24.95 -2.49 10.51
CA GLU A 218 -24.36 -1.49 11.40
C GLU A 218 -22.84 -1.60 11.42
N THR A 219 -22.30 -2.80 11.40
CA THR A 219 -20.85 -3.06 11.37
C THR A 219 -20.21 -2.52 10.10
N ILE A 220 -20.81 -2.78 8.92
CA ILE A 220 -20.32 -2.27 7.63
C ILE A 220 -20.41 -0.73 7.59
N SER A 221 -21.54 -0.18 8.01
CA SER A 221 -21.79 1.27 8.02
C SER A 221 -20.81 2.00 8.95
N ALA A 222 -20.59 1.49 10.15
CA ALA A 222 -19.61 2.04 11.09
C ALA A 222 -18.18 1.93 10.57
N SER A 223 -17.80 0.81 9.98
CA SER A 223 -16.48 0.62 9.36
C SER A 223 -16.25 1.60 8.21
N LEU A 224 -17.25 1.80 7.36
CA LEU A 224 -17.22 2.79 6.28
C LEU A 224 -17.04 4.21 6.84
N GLY A 225 -17.86 4.59 7.83
CA GLY A 225 -17.79 5.92 8.45
C GLY A 225 -16.43 6.19 9.09
N LEU A 226 -15.89 5.24 9.85
CA LEU A 226 -14.57 5.37 10.49
C LEU A 226 -13.44 5.51 9.47
N ASN A 227 -13.47 4.72 8.38
CA ASN A 227 -12.46 4.84 7.33
C ASN A 227 -12.58 6.16 6.55
N ALA A 228 -13.79 6.56 6.15
CA ALA A 228 -13.99 7.76 5.36
C ALA A 228 -13.72 9.05 6.15
N LEU A 229 -14.19 9.13 7.41
CA LEU A 229 -14.10 10.35 8.19
C LEU A 229 -12.79 10.47 8.95
N PHE A 230 -12.30 9.39 9.57
CA PHE A 230 -11.14 9.48 10.46
C PHE A 230 -9.86 8.99 9.80
N ALA A 231 -9.85 7.82 9.15
CA ALA A 231 -8.63 7.28 8.60
C ALA A 231 -8.16 8.07 7.37
N PHE A 232 -9.05 8.39 6.44
CA PHE A 232 -8.71 9.17 5.25
C PHE A 232 -8.30 10.60 5.58
N THR A 233 -9.07 11.30 6.43
CA THR A 233 -8.73 12.67 6.86
C THR A 233 -7.46 12.70 7.70
N GLY A 234 -7.24 11.70 8.56
CA GLY A 234 -5.99 11.50 9.29
C GLY A 234 -4.79 11.31 8.37
N GLY A 235 -4.95 10.53 7.29
CA GLY A 235 -3.93 10.37 6.25
C GLY A 235 -3.59 11.68 5.54
N LEU A 236 -4.59 12.49 5.19
CA LEU A 236 -4.40 13.82 4.59
C LEU A 236 -3.69 14.77 5.56
N LEU A 237 -4.07 14.76 6.83
CA LEU A 237 -3.42 15.55 7.88
C LEU A 237 -1.95 15.13 8.05
N GLY A 238 -1.70 13.83 8.11
CA GLY A 238 -0.33 13.29 8.18
C GLY A 238 0.55 13.73 7.01
N MET A 239 0.02 13.66 5.79
CA MET A 239 0.70 14.16 4.59
C MET A 239 0.98 15.67 4.68
N HIS A 240 0.02 16.47 5.13
CA HIS A 240 0.20 17.92 5.33
C HIS A 240 1.25 18.24 6.39
N LEU A 241 1.23 17.53 7.52
CA LEU A 241 2.23 17.67 8.57
C LEU A 241 3.64 17.27 8.10
N ALA A 242 3.75 16.22 7.30
CA ALA A 242 5.02 15.79 6.69
C ALA A 242 5.58 16.83 5.69
N TRP A 243 4.72 17.67 5.10
CA TRP A 243 5.14 18.80 4.30
C TRP A 243 5.74 19.92 5.15
N LYS A 244 5.10 20.23 6.29
CA LYS A 244 5.38 21.41 7.10
C LYS A 244 6.49 21.17 8.13
N TYR A 245 6.58 19.98 8.71
CA TYR A 245 7.46 19.65 9.82
C TYR A 245 8.48 18.57 9.45
N PRO A 246 9.64 18.51 10.16
CA PRO A 246 10.60 17.43 9.99
C PRO A 246 9.96 16.06 10.29
N SER A 247 10.20 15.08 9.43
CA SER A 247 9.60 13.73 9.52
C SER A 247 9.77 13.06 10.89
N ARG A 248 10.89 13.33 11.57
CA ARG A 248 11.14 12.80 12.94
C ARG A 248 10.10 13.27 13.94
N HIS A 249 9.74 14.56 13.95
CA HIS A 249 8.76 15.11 14.89
C HIS A 249 7.36 14.60 14.59
N VAL A 250 7.00 14.51 13.31
CA VAL A 250 5.71 13.97 12.88
C VAL A 250 5.58 12.49 13.31
N ALA A 251 6.64 11.70 13.13
CA ALA A 251 6.64 10.29 13.54
C ALA A 251 6.48 10.14 15.07
N ILE A 252 7.25 10.91 15.86
CA ILE A 252 7.16 10.85 17.33
C ILE A 252 5.76 11.25 17.80
N ALA A 253 5.20 12.34 17.27
CA ALA A 253 3.85 12.80 17.62
C ALA A 253 2.79 11.77 17.23
N GLY A 254 2.91 11.15 16.05
CA GLY A 254 2.02 10.09 15.58
C GLY A 254 2.02 8.88 16.51
N PHE A 255 3.19 8.35 16.86
CA PHE A 255 3.30 7.22 17.77
C PHE A 255 2.83 7.55 19.19
N ALA A 256 3.07 8.77 19.69
CA ALA A 256 2.58 9.20 20.99
C ALA A 256 1.04 9.26 21.01
N LEU A 257 0.43 9.85 19.96
CA LEU A 257 -1.03 9.90 19.82
C LEU A 257 -1.64 8.48 19.75
N GLN A 258 -1.04 7.61 18.96
CA GLN A 258 -1.44 6.22 18.80
C GLN A 258 -1.35 5.45 20.14
N PHE A 259 -0.27 5.62 20.89
CA PHE A 259 -0.11 5.03 22.21
C PHE A 259 -1.21 5.46 23.18
N VAL A 260 -1.53 6.75 23.22
CA VAL A 260 -2.63 7.29 24.05
C VAL A 260 -3.97 6.70 23.61
N ALA A 261 -4.24 6.65 22.30
CA ALA A 261 -5.49 6.10 21.77
C ALA A 261 -5.66 4.61 22.12
N LEU A 262 -4.59 3.81 22.06
CA LEU A 262 -4.62 2.40 22.45
C LEU A 262 -4.87 2.20 23.94
N ILE A 263 -4.30 3.04 24.81
CA ILE A 263 -4.59 3.01 26.24
C ILE A 263 -6.06 3.32 26.49
N VAL A 264 -6.60 4.38 25.87
CA VAL A 264 -8.01 4.74 25.99
C VAL A 264 -8.90 3.58 25.54
N LEU A 265 -8.59 2.97 24.38
CA LEU A 265 -9.33 1.82 23.88
C LEU A 265 -9.30 0.64 24.86
N ALA A 266 -8.14 0.35 25.44
CA ALA A 266 -7.98 -0.73 26.40
C ALA A 266 -8.77 -0.48 27.72
N LEU A 267 -8.83 0.77 28.18
CA LEU A 267 -9.57 1.14 29.39
C LEU A 267 -11.09 1.15 29.18
N VAL A 268 -11.55 1.65 28.04
CA VAL A 268 -12.98 1.71 27.70
C VAL A 268 -13.50 0.35 27.26
N GLY A 269 -12.66 -0.45 26.62
CA GLY A 269 -13.02 -1.75 26.07
C GLY A 269 -13.08 -2.89 27.07
N GLN A 270 -12.86 -2.64 28.36
CA GLN A 270 -13.11 -3.67 29.36
C GLN A 270 -14.62 -3.91 29.46
N PRO A 271 -15.12 -5.13 29.16
CA PRO A 271 -16.51 -5.44 29.46
C PRO A 271 -16.70 -5.22 30.96
N HIS A 272 -17.61 -4.32 31.33
CA HIS A 272 -18.04 -4.25 32.69
C HIS A 272 -18.51 -5.65 33.08
N ALA A 273 -17.74 -6.34 33.90
CA ALA A 273 -18.17 -7.58 34.51
C ALA A 273 -19.36 -7.24 35.41
N THR A 274 -20.55 -7.40 34.85
CA THR A 274 -21.81 -7.43 35.56
C THR A 274 -22.26 -8.87 35.69
#